data_f3c5f1e1367ef7f550361972033bb9da
#
_entry.id   f3c5f1e1367ef7f550361972033bb9da
#
_cell.length_a   1.000
_cell.length_b   1.000
_cell.length_c   1.000
_cell.angle_alpha   90.00
_cell.angle_beta   90.00
_cell.angle_gamma   90.00
#
_symmetry.space_group_name_H-M   'P 1'
#
loop_
_entity.id
_entity.type
_entity.pdbx_description
1 polymer ?
#
loop_
_entity_poly.entity_id
_entity_poly.type
_entity_poly.pdbx_seq_one_letter_code
_entity_poly.pdbx_strand_id
1 'polypeptide(L)'
;MDHKTPVPDRLPRLLALLHPVVSAAALVLLGTAASLGLRSRERGGTALRPRHARIAPWAAGVTIANTLLGIASVRLWRPDLEVAGGPHFWLGMGIAALLGAGAALSRFVAHDDRARLLHPMLGLAALLLALVQVFFGLQLVAP
;
A
#
# COMPACT_ATOMS: atom_id res chain seq x y z
N MET A 1 2.36 -17.09 45.28
CA MET A 1 2.28 -15.69 44.76
C MET A 1 3.34 -15.56 43.70
N ASP A 2 2.94 -15.80 42.45
CA ASP A 2 3.88 -15.81 41.31
C ASP A 2 3.99 -14.38 40.79
N HIS A 3 5.02 -13.67 41.22
CA HIS A 3 5.40 -12.37 40.66
C HIS A 3 5.98 -12.60 39.26
N LYS A 4 5.11 -12.82 38.25
CA LYS A 4 5.50 -12.59 36.86
C LYS A 4 5.81 -11.10 36.74
N THR A 5 7.10 -10.75 36.77
CA THR A 5 7.57 -9.44 36.34
C THR A 5 7.04 -9.21 34.93
N PRO A 6 6.26 -8.17 34.66
CA PRO A 6 5.80 -7.89 33.31
C PRO A 6 7.03 -7.64 32.45
N VAL A 7 7.29 -8.53 31.49
CA VAL A 7 8.25 -8.27 30.42
C VAL A 7 7.84 -6.94 29.81
N PRO A 8 8.74 -5.95 29.74
CA PRO A 8 8.36 -4.65 29.22
C PRO A 8 7.82 -4.80 27.80
N ASP A 9 6.56 -4.45 27.58
CA ASP A 9 5.79 -4.51 26.31
C ASP A 9 6.39 -3.63 25.18
N ARG A 10 7.67 -3.36 25.23
CA ARG A 10 8.38 -2.52 24.24
C ARG A 10 8.53 -3.20 22.89
N LEU A 11 8.87 -4.50 22.90
CA LEU A 11 9.12 -5.24 21.66
C LEU A 11 7.86 -5.37 20.80
N PRO A 12 6.69 -5.81 21.30
CA PRO A 12 5.45 -5.82 20.53
C PRO A 12 5.07 -4.45 19.99
N ARG A 13 5.23 -3.39 20.78
CA ARG A 13 4.96 -2.01 20.33
C ARG A 13 5.90 -1.57 19.21
N LEU A 14 7.20 -1.88 19.30
CA LEU A 14 8.17 -1.58 18.25
C LEU A 14 7.85 -2.36 16.97
N LEU A 15 7.51 -3.65 17.09
CA LEU A 15 7.11 -4.47 15.94
C LEU A 15 5.84 -3.95 15.28
N ALA A 16 4.89 -3.43 16.05
CA ALA A 16 3.68 -2.80 15.50
C ALA A 16 3.98 -1.54 14.67
N LEU A 17 5.12 -0.86 14.89
CA LEU A 17 5.56 0.28 14.09
C LEU A 17 6.09 -0.09 12.70
N LEU A 18 6.40 -1.37 12.44
CA LEU A 18 6.88 -1.80 11.12
C LEU A 18 5.86 -1.50 10.03
N HIS A 19 4.58 -1.77 10.27
CA HIS A 19 3.52 -1.49 9.30
C HIS A 19 3.44 -0.01 8.89
N PRO A 20 3.35 0.99 9.78
CA PRO A 20 3.31 2.39 9.38
C PRO A 20 4.61 2.87 8.72
N VAL A 21 5.79 2.37 9.14
CA VAL A 21 7.07 2.72 8.50
C VAL A 21 7.11 2.19 7.05
N VAL A 22 6.73 0.93 6.85
CA VAL A 22 6.66 0.33 5.50
C VAL A 22 5.57 1.02 4.67
N SER A 23 4.45 1.47 5.29
CA SER A 23 3.40 2.24 4.62
C SER A 23 3.93 3.55 4.05
N ALA A 24 4.76 4.28 4.78
CA ALA A 24 5.38 5.51 4.29
C ALA A 24 6.27 5.24 3.07
N ALA A 25 7.12 4.22 3.13
CA ALA A 25 7.95 3.80 2.01
C ALA A 25 7.12 3.35 0.79
N ALA A 26 6.07 2.56 1.02
CA ALA A 26 5.14 2.12 -0.02
C ALA A 26 4.45 3.30 -0.71
N LEU A 27 4.02 4.31 0.05
CA LEU A 27 3.40 5.52 -0.50
C LEU A 27 4.35 6.31 -1.40
N VAL A 28 5.62 6.45 -1.02
CA VAL A 28 6.66 7.09 -1.86
C VAL A 28 6.87 6.29 -3.15
N LEU A 29 6.93 4.96 -3.07
CA LEU A 29 7.07 4.10 -4.24
C LEU A 29 5.85 4.20 -5.17
N LEU A 30 4.63 4.19 -4.62
CA LEU A 30 3.39 4.37 -5.39
C LEU A 30 3.35 5.73 -6.09
N GLY A 31 3.67 6.81 -5.37
CA GLY A 31 3.74 8.16 -5.94
C GLY A 31 4.77 8.25 -7.07
N THR A 32 5.95 7.63 -6.87
CA THR A 32 6.99 7.57 -7.89
C THR A 32 6.52 6.78 -9.13
N ALA A 33 5.93 5.60 -8.92
CA ALA A 33 5.41 4.77 -10.02
C ALA A 33 4.29 5.50 -10.78
N ALA A 34 3.35 6.14 -10.07
CA ALA A 34 2.27 6.92 -10.69
C ALA A 34 2.81 8.10 -11.48
N SER A 35 3.74 8.87 -10.93
CA SER A 35 4.39 10.00 -11.61
C SER A 35 5.10 9.56 -12.90
N LEU A 36 5.89 8.49 -12.83
CA LEU A 36 6.56 7.94 -14.01
C LEU A 36 5.57 7.45 -15.06
N GLY A 37 4.49 6.76 -14.62
CA GLY A 37 3.45 6.26 -15.50
C GLY A 37 2.71 7.37 -16.23
N LEU A 38 2.29 8.42 -15.53
CA LEU A 38 1.60 9.57 -16.10
C LEU A 38 2.50 10.34 -17.07
N ARG A 39 3.71 10.70 -16.65
CA ARG A 39 4.67 11.44 -17.48
C ARG A 39 5.12 10.64 -18.70
N SER A 40 5.12 9.31 -18.63
CA SER A 40 5.43 8.46 -19.80
C SER A 40 4.41 8.55 -20.92
N ARG A 41 3.24 9.15 -20.67
CA ARG A 41 2.14 9.36 -21.64
C ARG A 41 2.21 10.74 -22.32
N GLU A 42 2.98 11.66 -21.76
CA GLU A 42 3.20 12.97 -22.36
C GLU A 42 4.08 12.88 -23.62
N ARG A 43 4.04 13.91 -24.47
CA ARG A 43 4.90 14.00 -25.65
C ARG A 43 6.37 13.95 -25.20
N GLY A 44 7.14 13.03 -25.78
CA GLY A 44 8.55 12.80 -25.41
C GLY A 44 8.76 11.94 -24.14
N GLY A 45 7.70 11.57 -23.42
CA GLY A 45 7.78 10.80 -22.18
C GLY A 45 8.08 9.30 -22.34
N THR A 46 8.17 8.78 -23.56
CA THR A 46 8.35 7.34 -23.82
C THR A 46 9.59 6.74 -23.17
N ALA A 47 10.65 7.52 -22.96
CA ALA A 47 11.88 7.12 -22.24
C ALA A 47 11.63 6.78 -20.76
N LEU A 48 10.51 7.19 -20.18
CA LEU A 48 10.15 6.89 -18.78
C LEU A 48 9.43 5.53 -18.63
N ARG A 49 8.92 4.94 -19.71
CA ARG A 49 8.21 3.64 -19.68
C ARG A 49 9.03 2.51 -19.06
N PRO A 50 10.32 2.32 -19.42
CA PRO A 50 11.13 1.27 -18.81
C PRO A 50 11.34 1.50 -17.30
N ARG A 51 11.44 2.77 -16.87
CA ARG A 51 11.58 3.11 -15.44
C ARG A 51 10.30 2.81 -14.68
N HIS A 52 9.13 3.19 -15.23
CA HIS A 52 7.83 2.83 -14.67
C HIS A 52 7.69 1.31 -14.58
N ALA A 53 7.95 0.58 -15.66
CA ALA A 53 7.84 -0.88 -15.70
C ALA A 53 8.75 -1.60 -14.68
N ARG A 54 9.87 -0.98 -14.30
CA ARG A 54 10.78 -1.51 -13.27
C ARG A 54 10.28 -1.22 -11.86
N ILE A 55 9.73 -0.03 -11.59
CA ILE A 55 9.36 0.42 -10.24
C ILE A 55 7.95 -0.02 -9.87
N ALA A 56 6.99 -0.01 -10.80
CA ALA A 56 5.59 -0.27 -10.50
C ALA A 56 5.33 -1.66 -9.88
N PRO A 57 5.97 -2.76 -10.30
CA PRO A 57 5.80 -4.06 -9.65
C PRO A 57 6.25 -4.06 -8.19
N TRP A 58 7.35 -3.37 -7.87
CA TRP A 58 7.84 -3.22 -6.50
C TRP A 58 6.88 -2.38 -5.66
N ALA A 59 6.39 -1.26 -6.19
CA ALA A 59 5.41 -0.42 -5.52
C ALA A 59 4.14 -1.21 -5.18
N ALA A 60 3.60 -1.97 -6.13
CA ALA A 60 2.43 -2.82 -5.91
C ALA A 60 2.72 -3.95 -4.92
N GLY A 61 3.84 -4.68 -5.10
CA GLY A 61 4.21 -5.82 -4.25
C GLY A 61 4.45 -5.40 -2.81
N VAL A 62 5.20 -4.32 -2.56
CA VAL A 62 5.45 -3.79 -1.21
C VAL A 62 4.14 -3.33 -0.56
N THR A 63 3.25 -2.66 -1.29
CA THR A 63 1.97 -2.20 -0.75
C THR A 63 1.07 -3.38 -0.38
N ILE A 64 0.96 -4.40 -1.23
CA ILE A 64 0.17 -5.61 -0.95
C ILE A 64 0.77 -6.36 0.25
N ALA A 65 2.07 -6.56 0.28
CA ALA A 65 2.75 -7.21 1.41
C ALA A 65 2.56 -6.43 2.72
N ASN A 66 2.58 -5.09 2.64
CA ASN A 66 2.33 -4.23 3.80
C ASN A 66 0.88 -4.31 4.30
N THR A 67 -0.10 -4.53 3.42
CA THR A 67 -1.49 -4.81 3.84
C THR A 67 -1.55 -6.09 4.68
N LEU A 68 -0.86 -7.15 4.26
CA LEU A 68 -0.75 -8.40 5.03
C LEU A 68 0.00 -8.19 6.36
N LEU A 69 1.06 -7.40 6.34
CA LEU A 69 1.80 -7.01 7.56
C LEU A 69 0.90 -6.25 8.54
N GLY A 70 0.04 -5.35 8.06
CA GLY A 70 -0.94 -4.64 8.88
C GLY A 70 -1.91 -5.60 9.57
N ILE A 71 -2.47 -6.57 8.85
CA ILE A 71 -3.35 -7.61 9.40
C ILE A 71 -2.61 -8.44 10.45
N ALA A 72 -1.37 -8.87 10.16
CA ALA A 72 -0.55 -9.62 11.09
C ALA A 72 -0.20 -8.80 12.34
N SER A 73 0.12 -7.51 12.16
CA SER A 73 0.45 -6.60 13.27
C SER A 73 -0.67 -6.49 14.29
N VAL A 74 -1.92 -6.34 13.83
CA VAL A 74 -3.07 -6.27 14.74
C VAL A 74 -3.27 -7.61 15.44
N ARG A 75 -3.26 -8.70 14.71
CA ARG A 75 -3.53 -10.04 15.30
C ARG A 75 -2.47 -10.51 16.29
N LEU A 76 -1.20 -10.20 16.03
CA LEU A 76 -0.08 -10.73 16.81
C LEU A 76 0.40 -9.77 17.89
N TRP A 77 0.33 -8.45 17.64
CA TRP A 77 1.00 -7.46 18.49
C TRP A 77 0.05 -6.40 19.08
N ARG A 78 -1.10 -6.21 18.48
CA ARG A 78 -2.10 -5.22 18.92
C ARG A 78 -3.53 -5.76 18.88
N PRO A 79 -3.80 -6.88 19.58
CA PRO A 79 -5.16 -7.45 19.63
C PRO A 79 -6.16 -6.53 20.35
N ASP A 80 -5.68 -5.48 21.03
CA ASP A 80 -6.46 -4.41 21.63
C ASP A 80 -7.12 -3.49 20.60
N LEU A 81 -6.65 -3.48 19.35
CA LEU A 81 -7.21 -2.65 18.29
C LEU A 81 -8.27 -3.42 17.49
N GLU A 82 -9.51 -2.96 17.58
CA GLU A 82 -10.61 -3.45 16.74
C GLU A 82 -10.54 -2.84 15.32
N VAL A 83 -9.54 -3.26 14.54
CA VAL A 83 -9.34 -2.74 13.17
C VAL A 83 -10.17 -3.51 12.15
N ALA A 84 -10.50 -4.78 12.44
CA ALA A 84 -11.28 -5.63 11.55
C ALA A 84 -12.69 -5.04 11.35
N GLY A 85 -13.01 -4.72 10.08
CA GLY A 85 -14.29 -4.08 9.73
C GLY A 85 -14.26 -2.56 9.70
N GLY A 86 -13.23 -1.90 10.23
CA GLY A 86 -13.09 -0.44 10.19
C GLY A 86 -12.69 0.10 8.82
N PRO A 87 -12.84 1.44 8.59
CA PRO A 87 -12.50 2.07 7.32
C PRO A 87 -11.06 1.81 6.88
N HIS A 88 -10.11 1.84 7.82
CA HIS A 88 -8.69 1.56 7.53
C HIS A 88 -8.49 0.17 6.91
N PHE A 89 -9.13 -0.86 7.44
CA PHE A 89 -9.05 -2.22 6.92
C PHE A 89 -9.60 -2.33 5.50
N TRP A 90 -10.82 -1.84 5.26
CA TRP A 90 -11.48 -1.95 3.97
C TRP A 90 -10.81 -1.13 2.87
N LEU A 91 -10.29 0.05 3.22
CA LEU A 91 -9.47 0.84 2.30
C LEU A 91 -8.18 0.11 1.92
N GLY A 92 -7.49 -0.49 2.90
CA GLY A 92 -6.29 -1.29 2.63
C GLY A 92 -6.56 -2.46 1.70
N MET A 93 -7.65 -3.20 1.91
CA MET A 93 -8.09 -4.27 1.02
C MET A 93 -8.44 -3.77 -0.38
N GLY A 94 -9.14 -2.63 -0.48
CA GLY A 94 -9.47 -1.99 -1.75
C GLY A 94 -8.22 -1.57 -2.53
N ILE A 95 -7.24 -0.95 -1.86
CA ILE A 95 -5.94 -0.59 -2.46
C ILE A 95 -5.23 -1.83 -3.00
N ALA A 96 -5.14 -2.90 -2.22
CA ALA A 96 -4.50 -4.14 -2.64
C ALA A 96 -5.21 -4.75 -3.86
N ALA A 97 -6.55 -4.75 -3.89
CA ALA A 97 -7.34 -5.24 -5.01
C ALA A 97 -7.11 -4.40 -6.28
N LEU A 98 -7.12 -3.06 -6.17
CA LEU A 98 -6.86 -2.15 -7.30
C LEU A 98 -5.46 -2.34 -7.88
N LEU A 99 -4.45 -2.49 -7.01
CA LEU A 99 -3.06 -2.72 -7.45
C LEU A 99 -2.91 -4.11 -8.10
N GLY A 100 -3.56 -5.14 -7.56
CA GLY A 100 -3.60 -6.46 -8.16
C GLY A 100 -4.24 -6.47 -9.53
N ALA A 101 -5.40 -5.81 -9.68
CA ALA A 101 -6.08 -5.65 -10.96
C ALA A 101 -5.23 -4.83 -11.95
N GLY A 102 -4.62 -3.73 -11.51
CA GLY A 102 -3.71 -2.92 -12.31
C GLY A 102 -2.50 -3.71 -12.79
N ALA A 103 -1.89 -4.53 -11.92
CA ALA A 103 -0.78 -5.41 -12.28
C ALA A 103 -1.21 -6.48 -13.30
N ALA A 104 -2.39 -7.08 -13.15
CA ALA A 104 -2.93 -8.02 -14.13
C ALA A 104 -3.15 -7.38 -15.49
N LEU A 105 -3.76 -6.18 -15.52
CA LEU A 105 -4.02 -5.42 -16.74
C LEU A 105 -2.73 -4.94 -17.43
N SER A 106 -1.64 -4.76 -16.69
CA SER A 106 -0.38 -4.28 -17.26
C SER A 106 0.16 -5.14 -18.40
N ARG A 107 -0.18 -6.45 -18.38
CA ARG A 107 0.22 -7.41 -19.43
C ARG A 107 -0.44 -7.14 -20.77
N PHE A 108 -1.59 -6.48 -20.78
CA PHE A 108 -2.41 -6.23 -21.96
C PHE A 108 -2.28 -4.80 -22.50
N VAL A 109 -1.65 -3.88 -21.75
CA VAL A 109 -1.54 -2.44 -22.12
C VAL A 109 -0.95 -2.21 -23.51
N ALA A 110 -0.09 -3.11 -24.01
CA ALA A 110 0.51 -2.99 -25.33
C ALA A 110 -0.47 -3.33 -26.47
N HIS A 111 -1.47 -4.16 -26.22
CA HIS A 111 -2.31 -4.78 -27.24
C HIS A 111 -3.81 -4.48 -27.10
N ASP A 112 -4.24 -3.90 -25.98
CA ASP A 112 -5.65 -3.63 -25.68
C ASP A 112 -5.84 -2.19 -25.23
N ASP A 113 -6.70 -1.45 -25.95
CA ASP A 113 -6.98 -0.04 -25.66
C ASP A 113 -7.73 0.15 -24.33
N ARG A 114 -8.58 -0.81 -23.95
CA ARG A 114 -9.27 -0.77 -22.63
C ARG A 114 -8.28 -0.95 -21.50
N ALA A 115 -7.35 -1.92 -21.61
CA ALA A 115 -6.29 -2.09 -20.63
C ALA A 115 -5.40 -0.85 -20.54
N ARG A 116 -5.10 -0.21 -21.68
CA ARG A 116 -4.33 1.05 -21.76
C ARG A 116 -5.02 2.21 -21.06
N LEU A 117 -6.35 2.25 -21.08
CA LEU A 117 -7.15 3.26 -20.39
C LEU A 117 -7.31 2.94 -18.90
N LEU A 118 -7.69 1.70 -18.56
CA LEU A 118 -8.05 1.31 -17.20
C LEU A 118 -6.82 1.19 -16.26
N HIS A 119 -5.70 0.67 -16.77
CA HIS A 119 -4.50 0.49 -15.95
C HIS A 119 -4.06 1.75 -15.18
N PRO A 120 -3.90 2.94 -15.80
CA PRO A 120 -3.53 4.15 -15.08
C PRO A 120 -4.64 4.66 -14.15
N MET A 121 -5.91 4.43 -14.48
CA MET A 121 -7.04 4.80 -13.60
C MET A 121 -7.00 4.00 -12.30
N LEU A 122 -6.76 2.69 -12.38
CA LEU A 122 -6.62 1.83 -11.20
C LEU A 122 -5.42 2.24 -10.35
N GLY A 123 -4.28 2.54 -10.97
CA GLY A 123 -3.09 3.01 -10.26
C GLY A 123 -3.30 4.35 -9.56
N LEU A 124 -3.97 5.31 -10.23
CA LEU A 124 -4.29 6.60 -9.65
C LEU A 124 -5.31 6.46 -8.51
N ALA A 125 -6.36 5.66 -8.71
CA ALA A 125 -7.36 5.39 -7.68
C ALA A 125 -6.70 4.76 -6.44
N ALA A 126 -5.81 3.77 -6.62
CA ALA A 126 -5.07 3.16 -5.53
C ALA A 126 -4.20 4.18 -4.78
N LEU A 127 -3.51 5.08 -5.48
CA LEU A 127 -2.70 6.14 -4.86
C LEU A 127 -3.57 7.11 -4.05
N LEU A 128 -4.70 7.57 -4.60
CA LEU A 128 -5.62 8.48 -3.89
C LEU A 128 -6.19 7.82 -2.63
N LEU A 129 -6.62 6.56 -2.73
CA LEU A 129 -7.08 5.81 -1.56
C LEU A 129 -5.96 5.61 -0.54
N ALA A 130 -4.70 5.39 -0.97
CA ALA A 130 -3.56 5.26 -0.08
C ALA A 130 -3.29 6.57 0.69
N LEU A 131 -3.49 7.74 0.08
CA LEU A 131 -3.41 9.03 0.78
C LEU A 131 -4.51 9.17 1.84
N VAL A 132 -5.75 8.80 1.50
CA VAL A 132 -6.86 8.77 2.47
C VAL A 132 -6.59 7.77 3.60
N GLN A 133 -6.00 6.62 3.27
CA GLN A 133 -5.61 5.58 4.22
C GLN A 133 -4.67 6.08 5.31
N VAL A 134 -3.75 7.01 4.99
CA VAL A 134 -2.85 7.63 5.99
C VAL A 134 -3.64 8.32 7.10
N PHE A 135 -4.68 9.06 6.73
CA PHE A 135 -5.53 9.76 7.70
C PHE A 135 -6.18 8.78 8.69
N PHE A 136 -6.79 7.71 8.20
CA PHE A 136 -7.39 6.69 9.06
C PHE A 136 -6.34 5.90 9.87
N GLY A 137 -5.15 5.68 9.31
CA GLY A 137 -4.05 5.03 10.02
C GLY A 137 -3.53 5.87 11.20
N LEU A 138 -3.41 7.18 11.02
CA LEU A 138 -2.98 8.09 12.07
C LEU A 138 -3.98 8.13 13.23
N GLN A 139 -5.28 8.02 12.98
CA GLN A 139 -6.31 7.95 14.04
C GLN A 139 -6.17 6.71 14.94
N LEU A 140 -5.61 5.60 14.41
CA LEU A 140 -5.39 4.39 15.20
C LEU A 140 -4.15 4.46 16.11
N VAL A 141 -3.25 5.42 15.85
CA VAL A 141 -1.99 5.60 16.61
C VAL A 141 -2.07 6.83 17.52
N ALA A 142 -3.03 7.72 17.28
CA ALA A 142 -3.28 8.87 18.15
C ALA A 142 -3.75 8.40 19.56
N PRO A 143 -3.24 9.01 20.64
CA PRO A 143 -3.63 8.67 22.00
C PRO A 143 -5.07 9.07 22.29
#